data_eac83214c30d9811b489e20892fb7bea
#
_entry.id   eac83214c30d9811b489e20892fb7bea
#
_cell.length_a   1.000
_cell.length_b   1.000
_cell.length_c   1.000
_cell.angle_alpha   90.00
_cell.angle_beta   90.00
_cell.angle_gamma   90.00
#
_symmetry.space_group_name_H-M   'P 1'
#
loop_
_entity.id
_entity.type
_entity.pdbx_description
1 polymer ?
#
loop_
_entity_poly.entity_id
_entity_poly.type
_entity_poly.pdbx_seq_one_letter_code
_entity_poly.pdbx_strand_id
1 'polypeptide(L)'
;MSPVVKGASAAAAATGIVAACAVVLLGASGEQPVHPFPTVGVLMAGGEHWCTASVVDSPRGNVVATAAHCVAPAGEDGVPGEVAHDGLAIGELSFAPAFSGEGSGTQPLGVWKVRSVHVDERWTKWGDETADFAFLTIEPDEDGRSVQEAVGRGEAPAPDWTSGYEREVTVIGYPESEHNPQNKPVSCTTQSRHDLDDPDMLYINCSGFWTGTSGSPWIADRGGTGQPGRLIGVLSGGETDVDSTAALYDEKAKALYERAAKG
;
A
#
# COMPACT_ATOMS: atom_id res chain seq x y z
N MET A 1 87.14 -18.89 -55.01
CA MET A 1 86.67 -17.71 -55.74
C MET A 1 85.14 -17.67 -55.58
N SER A 2 84.67 -16.88 -54.66
CA SER A 2 83.22 -16.71 -54.44
C SER A 2 82.95 -15.23 -54.20
N PRO A 3 81.96 -14.63 -54.85
CA PRO A 3 81.62 -13.24 -54.60
C PRO A 3 80.68 -13.09 -53.42
N VAL A 4 80.95 -12.08 -52.63
CA VAL A 4 80.19 -11.60 -51.49
C VAL A 4 78.95 -10.86 -51.99
N VAL A 5 77.78 -11.26 -51.53
CA VAL A 5 76.52 -10.54 -51.75
C VAL A 5 76.24 -9.72 -50.52
N LYS A 6 76.14 -8.40 -50.65
CA LYS A 6 75.72 -7.48 -49.62
C LYS A 6 74.16 -7.51 -49.44
N GLY A 7 73.70 -7.90 -48.32
CA GLY A 7 72.27 -7.79 -47.94
C GLY A 7 71.94 -6.40 -47.42
N ALA A 8 70.95 -5.77 -48.01
CA ALA A 8 70.36 -4.54 -47.52
C ALA A 8 69.27 -4.82 -46.47
N SER A 9 69.44 -4.29 -45.29
CA SER A 9 68.42 -4.36 -44.24
C SER A 9 67.35 -3.28 -44.48
N ALA A 10 66.14 -3.70 -44.71
CA ALA A 10 64.97 -2.82 -44.71
C ALA A 10 64.38 -2.78 -43.28
N ALA A 11 64.36 -1.64 -42.70
CA ALA A 11 63.67 -1.40 -41.41
C ALA A 11 62.17 -1.23 -41.68
N ALA A 12 61.38 -2.17 -41.16
CA ALA A 12 59.91 -2.05 -41.14
C ALA A 12 59.46 -1.27 -39.91
N ALA A 13 58.88 -0.09 -40.14
CA ALA A 13 58.22 0.68 -39.09
C ALA A 13 56.84 0.05 -38.79
N ALA A 14 56.70 -0.53 -37.63
CA ALA A 14 55.40 -1.03 -37.14
C ALA A 14 54.59 0.12 -36.56
N THR A 15 53.56 0.58 -37.25
CA THR A 15 52.58 1.54 -36.75
C THR A 15 51.56 0.77 -35.90
N GLY A 16 51.69 0.90 -34.56
CA GLY A 16 50.76 0.31 -33.65
C GLY A 16 49.45 1.11 -33.63
N ILE A 17 48.35 0.51 -34.07
CA ILE A 17 47.01 1.04 -33.93
C ILE A 17 46.55 0.64 -32.50
N VAL A 18 46.50 1.63 -31.58
CA VAL A 18 45.86 1.45 -30.27
C VAL A 18 44.36 1.55 -30.48
N ALA A 19 43.68 0.41 -30.55
CA ALA A 19 42.21 0.37 -30.48
C ALA A 19 41.76 0.68 -29.05
N ALA A 20 41.28 1.89 -28.82
CA ALA A 20 40.58 2.23 -27.56
C ALA A 20 39.25 1.52 -27.54
N CYS A 21 39.15 0.41 -26.81
CA CYS A 21 37.87 -0.20 -26.46
C CYS A 21 37.14 0.72 -25.48
N ALA A 22 36.20 1.52 -25.97
CA ALA A 22 35.21 2.18 -25.12
C ALA A 22 34.30 1.10 -24.53
N VAL A 23 34.49 0.76 -23.24
CA VAL A 23 33.56 -0.04 -22.50
C VAL A 23 32.33 0.85 -22.24
N VAL A 24 31.30 0.69 -23.05
CA VAL A 24 29.98 1.24 -22.77
C VAL A 24 29.42 0.42 -21.60
N LEU A 25 29.52 0.96 -20.40
CA LEU A 25 28.74 0.46 -19.27
C LEU A 25 27.27 0.77 -19.57
N LEU A 26 26.60 -0.19 -20.21
CA LEU A 26 25.15 -0.24 -20.21
C LEU A 26 24.74 -0.45 -18.75
N GLY A 27 24.41 0.63 -18.06
CA GLY A 27 23.71 0.56 -16.78
C GLY A 27 22.45 -0.24 -17.03
N ALA A 28 22.41 -1.47 -16.50
CA ALA A 28 21.16 -2.18 -16.37
C ALA A 28 20.31 -1.31 -15.44
N SER A 29 19.38 -0.56 -16.00
CA SER A 29 18.24 -0.05 -15.27
C SER A 29 17.51 -1.30 -14.79
N GLY A 30 17.79 -1.71 -13.55
CA GLY A 30 17.08 -2.78 -12.89
C GLY A 30 15.62 -2.34 -12.80
N GLU A 31 14.82 -2.85 -13.72
CA GLU A 31 13.37 -2.73 -13.68
C GLU A 31 12.96 -3.40 -12.38
N GLN A 32 12.54 -2.58 -11.39
CA GLN A 32 12.02 -3.08 -10.13
C GLN A 32 10.84 -3.99 -10.48
N PRO A 33 10.74 -5.19 -9.88
CA PRO A 33 9.60 -6.05 -10.11
C PRO A 33 8.33 -5.27 -9.81
N VAL A 34 7.44 -5.18 -10.81
CA VAL A 34 6.16 -4.48 -10.67
C VAL A 34 5.35 -5.19 -9.59
N HIS A 35 5.13 -4.53 -8.46
CA HIS A 35 4.28 -5.07 -7.41
C HIS A 35 2.83 -5.09 -7.92
N PRO A 36 2.07 -6.19 -7.76
CA PRO A 36 0.73 -6.31 -8.33
C PRO A 36 -0.28 -5.31 -7.75
N PHE A 37 0.00 -4.81 -6.54
CA PHE A 37 -0.86 -3.87 -5.82
C PHE A 37 -0.01 -2.76 -5.17
N PRO A 38 0.57 -1.84 -5.96
CA PRO A 38 1.51 -0.84 -5.41
C PRO A 38 0.88 0.13 -4.41
N THR A 39 -0.45 0.31 -4.46
CA THR A 39 -1.19 1.21 -3.57
C THR A 39 -1.50 0.60 -2.21
N VAL A 40 -1.43 -0.74 -2.08
CA VAL A 40 -1.75 -1.45 -0.84
C VAL A 40 -0.45 -1.84 -0.12
N GLY A 41 -0.44 -1.75 1.19
CA GLY A 41 0.72 -2.06 1.99
C GLY A 41 0.37 -2.28 3.45
N VAL A 42 1.40 -2.44 4.27
CA VAL A 42 1.23 -2.61 5.72
C VAL A 42 1.18 -1.26 6.43
N LEU A 43 0.27 -1.13 7.36
CA LEU A 43 0.32 -0.11 8.40
C LEU A 43 1.15 -0.67 9.55
N MET A 44 2.19 0.04 9.92
CA MET A 44 3.10 -0.33 10.98
C MET A 44 2.81 0.48 12.23
N ALA A 45 2.83 -0.17 13.39
CA ALA A 45 2.78 0.44 14.70
C ALA A 45 4.08 0.09 15.44
N GLY A 46 4.83 1.09 15.90
CA GLY A 46 6.14 0.86 16.54
C GLY A 46 7.17 0.15 15.63
N GLY A 47 6.96 0.17 14.31
CA GLY A 47 7.83 -0.50 13.33
C GLY A 47 7.44 -1.95 13.01
N GLU A 48 6.40 -2.50 13.62
CA GLU A 48 5.87 -3.84 13.38
C GLU A 48 4.62 -3.79 12.50
N HIS A 49 4.39 -4.83 11.69
CA HIS A 49 3.17 -4.98 10.90
C HIS A 49 1.98 -5.13 11.85
N TRP A 50 1.01 -4.24 11.72
CA TRP A 50 -0.18 -4.20 12.56
C TRP A 50 -1.47 -4.41 11.76
N CYS A 51 -1.64 -3.65 10.67
CA CYS A 51 -2.82 -3.66 9.82
C CYS A 51 -2.44 -3.51 8.35
N THR A 52 -3.42 -3.59 7.49
CA THR A 52 -3.34 -3.23 6.06
C THR A 52 -3.85 -1.80 5.86
N ALA A 53 -3.28 -1.09 4.89
CA ALA A 53 -3.76 0.21 4.47
C ALA A 53 -3.57 0.41 2.97
N SER A 54 -4.24 1.42 2.39
CA SER A 54 -4.14 1.70 0.96
C SER A 54 -4.12 3.18 0.64
N VAL A 55 -3.30 3.56 -0.35
CA VAL A 55 -3.32 4.91 -0.92
C VAL A 55 -4.64 5.15 -1.62
N VAL A 56 -5.26 6.31 -1.38
CA VAL A 56 -6.51 6.75 -2.00
C VAL A 56 -6.24 7.96 -2.89
N ASP A 57 -6.85 7.99 -4.07
CA ASP A 57 -6.74 9.14 -4.97
C ASP A 57 -7.22 10.41 -4.24
N SER A 58 -6.34 11.41 -4.20
CA SER A 58 -6.61 12.65 -3.47
C SER A 58 -5.91 13.84 -4.12
N PRO A 59 -6.43 15.07 -3.97
CA PRO A 59 -5.89 16.26 -4.64
C PRO A 59 -4.40 16.52 -4.35
N ARG A 60 -3.93 16.17 -3.16
CA ARG A 60 -2.53 16.34 -2.73
C ARG A 60 -1.73 15.04 -2.77
N GLY A 61 -2.38 13.91 -3.06
CA GLY A 61 -1.74 12.60 -3.08
C GLY A 61 -1.27 12.10 -1.70
N ASN A 62 -1.85 12.59 -0.63
CA ASN A 62 -1.40 12.38 0.75
C ASN A 62 -2.37 11.59 1.62
N VAL A 63 -3.39 10.95 1.04
CA VAL A 63 -4.40 10.21 1.81
C VAL A 63 -4.18 8.71 1.71
N VAL A 64 -4.22 8.07 2.87
CA VAL A 64 -4.24 6.60 3.02
C VAL A 64 -5.48 6.21 3.82
N ALA A 65 -6.16 5.14 3.40
CA ALA A 65 -7.32 4.57 4.09
C ALA A 65 -6.94 3.29 4.84
N THR A 66 -7.57 3.10 6.01
CA THR A 66 -7.46 1.88 6.84
C THR A 66 -8.71 1.76 7.73
N ALA A 67 -8.81 0.73 8.57
CA ALA A 67 -9.86 0.62 9.57
C ALA A 67 -9.62 1.59 10.75
N ALA A 68 -10.70 2.01 11.41
CA ALA A 68 -10.59 2.89 12.57
C ALA A 68 -9.94 2.17 13.76
N HIS A 69 -10.27 0.89 13.98
CA HIS A 69 -9.68 0.10 15.07
C HIS A 69 -8.16 -0.09 14.94
N CYS A 70 -7.60 0.10 13.74
CA CYS A 70 -6.14 0.07 13.54
C CYS A 70 -5.42 1.30 14.12
N VAL A 71 -6.15 2.41 14.32
CA VAL A 71 -5.52 3.72 14.60
C VAL A 71 -6.16 4.49 15.75
N ALA A 72 -7.29 4.02 16.26
CA ALA A 72 -7.96 4.64 17.38
C ALA A 72 -8.75 3.61 18.20
N PRO A 73 -8.70 3.66 19.54
CA PRO A 73 -9.55 2.82 20.39
C PRO A 73 -11.04 3.15 20.17
N ALA A 74 -11.89 2.13 20.37
CA ALA A 74 -13.34 2.27 20.31
C ALA A 74 -13.92 2.69 21.65
N GLY A 75 -15.03 3.45 21.62
CA GLY A 75 -15.83 3.78 22.79
C GLY A 75 -15.21 4.85 23.71
N GLU A 76 -15.83 5.01 24.88
CA GLU A 76 -15.53 6.11 25.84
C GLU A 76 -14.14 6.02 26.50
N ASP A 77 -13.49 4.85 26.48
CA ASP A 77 -12.16 4.62 27.06
C ASP A 77 -11.02 5.10 26.14
N GLY A 78 -11.34 5.56 24.94
CA GLY A 78 -10.37 6.06 23.98
C GLY A 78 -9.75 7.39 24.38
N VAL A 79 -8.44 7.45 24.53
CA VAL A 79 -7.71 8.71 24.76
C VAL A 79 -7.42 9.36 23.40
N PRO A 80 -7.87 10.63 23.18
CA PRO A 80 -7.57 11.32 21.93
C PRO A 80 -6.06 11.41 21.67
N GLY A 81 -5.63 10.89 20.53
CA GLY A 81 -4.21 10.89 20.12
C GLY A 81 -3.44 9.62 20.47
N GLU A 82 -4.06 8.65 21.15
CA GLU A 82 -3.52 7.30 21.28
C GLU A 82 -3.96 6.41 20.12
N VAL A 83 -3.09 5.47 19.75
CA VAL A 83 -3.40 4.41 18.81
C VAL A 83 -4.00 3.24 19.59
N ALA A 84 -4.90 2.46 18.99
CA ALA A 84 -5.52 1.29 19.60
C ALA A 84 -4.55 0.12 19.89
N HIS A 85 -3.26 0.32 19.69
CA HIS A 85 -2.21 -0.67 19.90
C HIS A 85 -1.26 -0.21 21.00
N ASP A 86 -1.28 -0.87 22.14
CA ASP A 86 -0.32 -0.75 23.26
C ASP A 86 -0.01 0.69 23.73
N GLY A 87 -0.96 1.64 23.56
CA GLY A 87 -0.78 3.03 23.98
C GLY A 87 0.23 3.81 23.15
N LEU A 88 0.54 3.36 21.91
CA LEU A 88 1.42 4.04 20.99
C LEU A 88 0.85 5.40 20.56
N ALA A 89 1.74 6.36 20.35
CA ALA A 89 1.35 7.67 19.82
C ALA A 89 1.18 7.61 18.29
N ILE A 90 0.36 8.51 17.72
CA ILE A 90 0.16 8.62 16.26
C ILE A 90 1.50 8.76 15.51
N GLY A 91 2.50 9.44 16.11
CA GLY A 91 3.83 9.59 15.51
C GLY A 91 4.63 8.28 15.36
N GLU A 92 4.17 7.18 15.95
CA GLU A 92 4.76 5.85 15.83
C GLU A 92 4.10 5.00 14.73
N LEU A 93 3.04 5.54 14.10
CA LEU A 93 2.43 4.94 12.91
C LEU A 93 3.21 5.31 11.65
N SER A 94 3.39 4.31 10.80
CA SER A 94 3.94 4.49 9.46
C SER A 94 3.29 3.54 8.46
N PHE A 95 3.33 3.92 7.18
CA PHE A 95 2.76 3.13 6.09
C PHE A 95 3.85 2.72 5.11
N ALA A 96 3.89 1.45 4.74
CA ALA A 96 4.82 0.90 3.76
C ALA A 96 4.04 0.28 2.58
N PRO A 97 3.81 1.05 1.49
CA PRO A 97 3.15 0.53 0.29
C PRO A 97 4.03 -0.51 -0.41
N ALA A 98 3.39 -1.50 -1.06
CA ALA A 98 4.06 -2.60 -1.74
C ALA A 98 5.05 -3.40 -0.86
N PHE A 99 4.78 -3.46 0.44
CA PHE A 99 5.58 -4.23 1.39
C PHE A 99 5.68 -5.70 0.97
N SER A 100 6.82 -6.34 1.21
CA SER A 100 6.98 -7.78 0.99
C SER A 100 8.23 -8.32 1.69
N GLY A 101 8.26 -9.64 1.91
CA GLY A 101 9.42 -10.33 2.46
C GLY A 101 9.31 -10.62 3.96
N GLU A 102 10.18 -11.50 4.43
CA GLU A 102 10.22 -11.97 5.83
C GLU A 102 10.77 -10.90 6.80
N GLY A 103 10.38 -11.00 8.06
CA GLY A 103 10.84 -10.11 9.12
C GLY A 103 10.53 -8.64 8.84
N SER A 104 11.55 -7.79 8.85
CA SER A 104 11.41 -6.36 8.50
C SER A 104 11.09 -6.11 7.03
N GLY A 105 11.08 -7.15 6.20
CA GLY A 105 10.69 -7.12 4.81
C GLY A 105 11.45 -6.15 3.93
N THR A 106 10.90 -5.88 2.76
CA THR A 106 11.35 -4.84 1.83
C THR A 106 10.25 -3.79 1.66
N GLN A 107 10.65 -2.52 1.63
CA GLN A 107 9.77 -1.38 1.40
C GLN A 107 10.21 -0.66 0.12
N PRO A 108 9.90 -1.23 -1.06
CA PRO A 108 10.43 -0.73 -2.34
C PRO A 108 9.99 0.69 -2.67
N LEU A 109 8.89 1.14 -2.09
CA LEU A 109 8.34 2.48 -2.26
C LEU A 109 8.53 3.36 -1.01
N GLY A 110 9.39 2.93 -0.07
CA GLY A 110 9.69 3.65 1.17
C GLY A 110 8.73 3.39 2.30
N VAL A 111 9.03 4.02 3.45
CA VAL A 111 8.20 4.05 4.66
C VAL A 111 7.74 5.48 4.89
N TRP A 112 6.45 5.67 5.02
CA TRP A 112 5.79 6.96 5.04
C TRP A 112 5.21 7.25 6.41
N LYS A 113 5.56 8.40 6.98
CA LYS A 113 5.08 8.82 8.30
C LYS A 113 3.62 9.28 8.24
N VAL A 114 2.86 8.87 9.24
CA VAL A 114 1.51 9.38 9.47
C VAL A 114 1.60 10.72 10.20
N ARG A 115 1.04 11.77 9.57
CA ARG A 115 0.96 13.12 10.17
C ARG A 115 -0.24 13.26 11.08
N SER A 116 -1.38 12.77 10.64
CA SER A 116 -2.65 12.85 11.38
C SER A 116 -3.60 11.72 11.02
N VAL A 117 -4.47 11.40 11.96
CA VAL A 117 -5.50 10.37 11.87
C VAL A 117 -6.88 11.04 11.92
N HIS A 118 -7.77 10.63 11.03
CA HIS A 118 -9.14 11.13 10.93
C HIS A 118 -10.10 9.95 11.08
N VAL A 119 -10.83 9.92 12.22
CA VAL A 119 -11.78 8.86 12.60
C VAL A 119 -13.15 9.48 12.87
N ASP A 120 -14.22 8.73 12.63
CA ASP A 120 -15.58 9.13 12.94
C ASP A 120 -15.83 9.06 14.45
N GLU A 121 -16.59 10.04 14.99
CA GLU A 121 -16.96 10.04 16.40
C GLU A 121 -17.90 8.89 16.78
N ARG A 122 -18.61 8.28 15.81
CA ARG A 122 -19.41 7.07 16.04
C ARG A 122 -18.52 5.91 16.51
N TRP A 123 -17.33 5.76 15.92
CA TRP A 123 -16.34 4.79 16.36
C TRP A 123 -15.77 5.14 17.73
N THR A 124 -15.21 6.33 17.88
CA THR A 124 -14.47 6.72 19.11
C THR A 124 -15.35 6.89 20.34
N LYS A 125 -16.66 7.17 20.17
CA LYS A 125 -17.60 7.32 21.30
C LYS A 125 -18.43 6.08 21.59
N TRP A 126 -18.81 5.34 20.55
CA TRP A 126 -19.80 4.27 20.70
C TRP A 126 -19.33 2.91 20.17
N GLY A 127 -18.16 2.83 19.53
CA GLY A 127 -17.68 1.60 18.92
C GLY A 127 -18.58 1.11 17.78
N ASP A 128 -19.22 2.04 17.05
CA ASP A 128 -20.14 1.74 15.94
C ASP A 128 -19.33 1.15 14.76
N GLU A 129 -19.53 -0.14 14.50
CA GLU A 129 -18.80 -0.88 13.48
C GLU A 129 -19.06 -0.34 12.06
N THR A 130 -20.22 0.28 11.83
CA THR A 130 -20.51 0.95 10.55
C THR A 130 -19.64 2.20 10.30
N ALA A 131 -18.89 2.61 11.30
CA ALA A 131 -17.92 3.70 11.26
C ALA A 131 -16.46 3.24 11.45
N ASP A 132 -16.19 1.93 11.36
CA ASP A 132 -14.82 1.38 11.48
C ASP A 132 -14.00 1.63 10.21
N PHE A 133 -13.79 2.91 9.91
CA PHE A 133 -12.90 3.38 8.85
C PHE A 133 -12.14 4.64 9.30
N ALA A 134 -10.94 4.79 8.78
CA ALA A 134 -10.10 5.96 9.03
C ALA A 134 -9.41 6.44 7.75
N PHE A 135 -9.14 7.74 7.71
CA PHE A 135 -8.26 8.33 6.70
C PHE A 135 -7.05 8.96 7.38
N LEU A 136 -5.87 8.63 6.88
CA LEU A 136 -4.60 9.12 7.37
C LEU A 136 -4.08 10.22 6.44
N THR A 137 -3.58 11.30 7.01
CA THR A 137 -2.75 12.24 6.26
C THR A 137 -1.30 11.82 6.37
N ILE A 138 -0.66 11.62 5.24
CA ILE A 138 0.73 11.15 5.13
C ILE A 138 1.66 12.34 4.88
N GLU A 139 2.83 12.36 5.53
CA GLU A 139 3.89 13.31 5.25
C GLU A 139 4.51 13.04 3.86
N PRO A 140 4.92 14.08 3.11
CA PRO A 140 5.73 13.87 1.93
C PRO A 140 7.11 13.29 2.30
N ASP A 141 7.78 12.66 1.35
CA ASP A 141 9.16 12.23 1.54
C ASP A 141 10.14 13.43 1.59
N GLU A 142 11.42 13.15 1.76
CA GLU A 142 12.48 14.16 1.87
C GLU A 142 12.60 15.03 0.60
N ASP A 143 12.19 14.52 -0.55
CA ASP A 143 12.18 15.24 -1.83
C ASP A 143 10.86 16.01 -2.05
N GLY A 144 9.92 15.96 -1.12
CA GLY A 144 8.61 16.60 -1.20
C GLY A 144 7.60 15.84 -2.06
N ARG A 145 7.89 14.60 -2.46
CA ARG A 145 7.00 13.74 -3.24
C ARG A 145 5.91 13.17 -2.35
N SER A 146 4.67 13.10 -2.84
CA SER A 146 3.56 12.48 -2.13
C SER A 146 3.58 10.94 -2.26
N VAL A 147 2.92 10.26 -1.33
CA VAL A 147 2.80 8.78 -1.35
C VAL A 147 2.08 8.31 -2.62
N GLN A 148 1.09 9.04 -3.12
CA GLN A 148 0.38 8.70 -4.36
C GLN A 148 1.29 8.84 -5.60
N GLU A 149 2.21 9.79 -5.62
CA GLU A 149 3.24 9.88 -6.67
C GLU A 149 4.20 8.70 -6.63
N ALA A 150 4.56 8.25 -5.44
CA ALA A 150 5.46 7.12 -5.28
C ALA A 150 4.86 5.80 -5.77
N VAL A 151 3.56 5.56 -5.53
CA VAL A 151 2.86 4.34 -5.97
C VAL A 151 2.41 4.41 -7.43
N GLY A 152 2.43 5.61 -8.05
CA GLY A 152 1.89 5.88 -9.39
C GLY A 152 0.52 6.55 -9.32
N ARG A 153 0.42 7.77 -9.84
CA ARG A 153 -0.80 8.60 -9.73
C ARG A 153 -2.08 7.95 -10.28
N GLY A 154 -1.96 7.07 -11.27
CA GLY A 154 -3.10 6.39 -11.88
C GLY A 154 -3.48 5.05 -11.24
N GLU A 155 -2.79 4.64 -10.20
CA GLU A 155 -3.00 3.34 -9.54
C GLU A 155 -3.90 3.45 -8.30
N ALA A 156 -4.03 4.63 -7.69
CA ALA A 156 -4.83 4.84 -6.49
C ALA A 156 -6.32 4.87 -6.82
N PRO A 157 -7.17 4.04 -6.15
CA PRO A 157 -8.60 4.08 -6.36
C PRO A 157 -9.19 5.38 -5.84
N ALA A 158 -10.13 5.96 -6.59
CA ALA A 158 -10.91 7.08 -6.11
C ALA A 158 -11.99 6.58 -5.14
N PRO A 159 -12.28 7.31 -4.04
CA PRO A 159 -13.33 6.90 -3.11
C PRO A 159 -14.73 7.04 -3.74
N ASP A 160 -15.65 6.16 -3.33
CA ASP A 160 -17.05 6.18 -3.74
C ASP A 160 -17.96 6.20 -2.50
N TRP A 161 -18.71 7.27 -2.36
CA TRP A 161 -19.62 7.55 -1.24
C TRP A 161 -21.07 7.12 -1.51
N THR A 162 -21.33 6.60 -2.70
CA THR A 162 -22.67 6.30 -3.21
C THR A 162 -22.84 4.84 -3.66
N SER A 163 -21.84 4.01 -3.39
CA SER A 163 -21.88 2.59 -3.74
C SER A 163 -22.99 1.88 -2.98
N GLY A 164 -23.52 0.82 -3.58
CA GLY A 164 -24.42 -0.11 -2.91
C GLY A 164 -23.65 -1.31 -2.36
N TYR A 165 -24.36 -2.16 -1.63
CA TYR A 165 -23.80 -3.36 -1.00
C TYR A 165 -23.50 -4.49 -2.01
N GLU A 166 -24.27 -4.61 -3.07
CA GLU A 166 -24.15 -5.69 -4.06
C GLU A 166 -23.25 -5.25 -5.22
N ARG A 167 -21.94 -5.49 -5.08
CA ARG A 167 -20.94 -5.14 -6.09
C ARG A 167 -19.91 -6.26 -6.25
N GLU A 168 -19.35 -6.39 -7.45
CA GLU A 168 -18.09 -7.11 -7.57
C GLU A 168 -16.98 -6.26 -6.97
N VAL A 169 -16.26 -6.81 -6.00
CA VAL A 169 -15.17 -6.15 -5.30
C VAL A 169 -13.90 -6.99 -5.35
N THR A 170 -12.77 -6.30 -5.45
CA THR A 170 -11.45 -6.88 -5.18
C THR A 170 -10.99 -6.39 -3.83
N VAL A 171 -10.73 -7.30 -2.90
CA VAL A 171 -10.15 -7.02 -1.58
C VAL A 171 -8.70 -7.46 -1.58
N ILE A 172 -7.81 -6.64 -1.03
CA ILE A 172 -6.37 -6.91 -1.00
C ILE A 172 -5.86 -6.62 0.40
N GLY A 173 -5.20 -7.60 1.04
CA GLY A 173 -4.72 -7.44 2.40
C GLY A 173 -3.40 -8.13 2.67
N TYR A 174 -2.80 -7.80 3.80
CA TYR A 174 -1.57 -8.39 4.30
C TYR A 174 -1.85 -9.11 5.62
N PRO A 175 -2.00 -10.44 5.61
CA PRO A 175 -2.07 -11.19 6.87
C PRO A 175 -0.75 -11.07 7.63
N GLU A 176 -0.80 -11.11 8.95
CA GLU A 176 0.38 -11.17 9.81
C GLU A 176 1.27 -12.37 9.52
N SER A 177 2.52 -12.28 9.95
CA SER A 177 3.58 -13.24 9.63
C SER A 177 3.29 -14.68 10.09
N GLU A 178 2.44 -14.90 11.10
CA GLU A 178 2.03 -16.23 11.55
C GLU A 178 1.39 -17.04 10.42
N HIS A 179 0.53 -16.42 9.61
CA HIS A 179 -0.15 -17.05 8.48
C HIS A 179 0.44 -16.65 7.12
N ASN A 180 1.35 -15.69 7.11
CA ASN A 180 1.93 -15.12 5.91
C ASN A 180 3.42 -14.75 6.13
N PRO A 181 4.29 -15.72 6.39
CA PRO A 181 5.70 -15.45 6.76
C PRO A 181 6.48 -14.68 5.70
N GLN A 182 6.03 -14.70 4.46
CA GLN A 182 6.64 -13.94 3.36
C GLN A 182 6.05 -12.55 3.17
N ASN A 183 5.08 -12.13 4.00
CA ASN A 183 4.36 -10.85 3.89
C ASN A 183 3.95 -10.52 2.44
N LYS A 184 3.37 -11.50 1.74
CA LYS A 184 2.80 -11.30 0.40
C LYS A 184 1.35 -10.86 0.53
N PRO A 185 0.88 -9.93 -0.32
CA PRO A 185 -0.53 -9.60 -0.32
C PRO A 185 -1.38 -10.80 -0.72
N VAL A 186 -2.47 -11.04 0.01
CA VAL A 186 -3.57 -11.89 -0.42
C VAL A 186 -4.59 -11.03 -1.15
N SER A 187 -5.29 -11.60 -2.11
CA SER A 187 -6.36 -10.88 -2.81
C SER A 187 -7.48 -11.82 -3.21
N CYS A 188 -8.70 -11.30 -3.21
CA CYS A 188 -9.89 -11.99 -3.65
C CYS A 188 -10.79 -11.05 -4.43
N THR A 189 -11.35 -11.54 -5.54
CA THR A 189 -12.41 -10.84 -6.29
C THR A 189 -13.68 -11.65 -6.20
N THR A 190 -14.73 -11.03 -5.66
CA THR A 190 -16.01 -11.71 -5.40
C THR A 190 -17.16 -10.70 -5.35
N GLN A 191 -18.41 -11.22 -5.25
CA GLN A 191 -19.58 -10.38 -5.02
C GLN A 191 -19.72 -10.04 -3.53
N SER A 192 -19.80 -8.74 -3.22
CA SER A 192 -20.21 -8.29 -1.90
C SER A 192 -21.72 -8.32 -1.74
N ARG A 193 -22.20 -8.35 -0.51
CA ARG A 193 -23.60 -8.29 -0.12
C ARG A 193 -23.75 -7.68 1.25
N HIS A 194 -24.99 -7.49 1.69
CA HIS A 194 -25.24 -7.19 3.11
C HIS A 194 -24.79 -8.35 4.00
N ASP A 195 -24.23 -8.04 5.14
CA ASP A 195 -24.08 -9.02 6.21
C ASP A 195 -25.48 -9.43 6.71
N LEU A 196 -25.61 -10.69 7.12
CA LEU A 196 -26.90 -11.22 7.60
C LEU A 196 -27.16 -10.85 9.07
N ASP A 197 -26.12 -10.69 9.87
CA ASP A 197 -26.17 -10.37 11.29
C ASP A 197 -26.15 -8.85 11.53
N ASP A 198 -25.44 -8.09 10.69
CA ASP A 198 -25.47 -6.63 10.64
C ASP A 198 -25.71 -6.13 9.20
N PRO A 199 -26.97 -5.91 8.80
CA PRO A 199 -27.31 -5.51 7.43
C PRO A 199 -26.74 -4.17 6.98
N ASP A 200 -26.23 -3.35 7.88
CA ASP A 200 -25.58 -2.09 7.57
C ASP A 200 -24.07 -2.27 7.27
N MET A 201 -23.56 -3.51 7.34
CA MET A 201 -22.19 -3.88 6.95
C MET A 201 -22.14 -4.58 5.61
N LEU A 202 -21.04 -4.39 4.88
CA LEU A 202 -20.67 -5.21 3.72
C LEU A 202 -20.14 -6.56 4.20
N TYR A 203 -20.40 -7.61 3.42
CA TYR A 203 -19.91 -8.96 3.65
C TYR A 203 -19.35 -9.58 2.37
N ILE A 204 -18.25 -10.34 2.51
CA ILE A 204 -17.74 -11.26 1.50
C ILE A 204 -17.38 -12.61 2.11
N ASN A 205 -17.26 -13.63 1.24
CA ASN A 205 -16.71 -14.93 1.58
C ASN A 205 -15.46 -15.17 0.72
N CYS A 206 -14.28 -15.08 1.35
CA CYS A 206 -12.97 -15.23 0.72
C CYS A 206 -11.95 -15.75 1.72
N SER A 207 -11.21 -16.80 1.40
CA SER A 207 -10.20 -17.37 2.31
C SER A 207 -8.91 -16.57 2.37
N GLY A 208 -8.23 -16.64 3.51
CA GLY A 208 -6.89 -16.11 3.70
C GLY A 208 -6.82 -14.71 4.30
N PHE A 209 -7.95 -14.15 4.73
CA PHE A 209 -8.00 -12.86 5.39
C PHE A 209 -7.88 -13.02 6.92
N TRP A 210 -6.67 -13.41 7.35
CA TRP A 210 -6.30 -13.53 8.76
C TRP A 210 -6.03 -12.16 9.42
N THR A 211 -5.77 -12.18 10.74
CA THR A 211 -5.27 -11.01 11.49
C THR A 211 -4.19 -10.26 10.70
N GLY A 212 -4.19 -8.94 10.78
CA GLY A 212 -3.33 -8.05 9.98
C GLY A 212 -3.97 -7.57 8.67
N THR A 213 -5.03 -8.25 8.18
CA THR A 213 -5.77 -7.79 6.99
C THR A 213 -6.77 -6.66 7.27
N SER A 214 -7.01 -6.33 8.54
CA SER A 214 -7.79 -5.15 8.94
C SER A 214 -7.37 -3.91 8.17
N GLY A 215 -8.33 -3.14 7.66
CA GLY A 215 -8.06 -1.97 6.81
C GLY A 215 -7.80 -2.28 5.33
N SER A 216 -7.88 -3.54 4.90
CA SER A 216 -7.81 -3.93 3.48
C SER A 216 -8.82 -3.17 2.64
N PRO A 217 -8.43 -2.56 1.51
CA PRO A 217 -9.36 -1.84 0.65
C PRO A 217 -10.34 -2.79 -0.04
N TRP A 218 -11.62 -2.42 -0.06
CA TRP A 218 -12.66 -3.03 -0.89
C TRP A 218 -12.87 -2.18 -2.13
N ILE A 219 -12.37 -2.66 -3.27
CA ILE A 219 -12.30 -1.89 -4.52
C ILE A 219 -13.32 -2.46 -5.52
N ALA A 220 -14.38 -1.71 -5.77
CA ALA A 220 -15.35 -2.01 -6.82
C ALA A 220 -14.82 -1.61 -8.20
N ASP A 221 -15.28 -2.32 -9.24
CA ASP A 221 -14.98 -2.03 -10.65
C ASP A 221 -13.46 -1.98 -10.95
N ARG A 222 -12.65 -2.74 -10.19
CA ARG A 222 -11.21 -2.81 -10.41
C ARG A 222 -10.91 -3.59 -11.69
N GLY A 223 -10.22 -2.94 -12.63
CA GLY A 223 -9.69 -3.57 -13.83
C GLY A 223 -8.23 -4.01 -13.66
N GLY A 224 -7.51 -4.11 -14.77
CA GLY A 224 -6.05 -4.29 -14.77
C GLY A 224 -5.29 -3.00 -14.42
N THR A 225 -3.98 -3.01 -14.70
CA THR A 225 -3.11 -1.83 -14.53
C THR A 225 -3.70 -0.59 -15.18
N GLY A 226 -3.71 0.53 -14.45
CA GLY A 226 -4.30 1.79 -14.90
C GLY A 226 -5.83 1.85 -14.83
N GLN A 227 -6.47 0.84 -14.21
CA GLN A 227 -7.90 0.83 -13.90
C GLN A 227 -8.08 0.54 -12.40
N PRO A 228 -7.79 1.54 -11.55
CA PRO A 228 -7.70 1.35 -10.10
C PRO A 228 -9.02 1.00 -9.43
N GLY A 229 -10.17 1.27 -10.08
CA GLY A 229 -11.49 1.04 -9.51
C GLY A 229 -11.93 2.13 -8.54
N ARG A 230 -12.89 1.80 -7.69
CA ARG A 230 -13.53 2.70 -6.72
C ARG A 230 -13.45 2.08 -5.33
N LEU A 231 -12.86 2.81 -4.38
CA LEU A 231 -12.80 2.39 -2.98
C LEU A 231 -14.14 2.63 -2.31
N ILE A 232 -14.82 1.56 -1.89
CA ILE A 232 -16.16 1.61 -1.29
C ILE A 232 -16.18 1.37 0.21
N GLY A 233 -15.09 0.86 0.77
CA GLY A 233 -14.94 0.55 2.20
C GLY A 233 -13.58 -0.07 2.49
N VAL A 234 -13.36 -0.39 3.75
CA VAL A 234 -12.16 -1.09 4.24
C VAL A 234 -12.58 -2.25 5.15
N LEU A 235 -11.81 -3.33 5.15
CA LEU A 235 -12.05 -4.51 5.99
C LEU A 235 -12.05 -4.12 7.46
N SER A 236 -13.15 -4.38 8.14
CA SER A 236 -13.34 -4.17 9.57
C SER A 236 -13.03 -5.44 10.36
N GLY A 237 -13.68 -6.55 10.04
CA GLY A 237 -13.56 -7.78 10.79
C GLY A 237 -13.97 -9.02 10.00
N GLY A 238 -14.17 -10.10 10.71
CA GLY A 238 -14.64 -11.40 10.27
C GLY A 238 -14.53 -12.39 11.43
N GLU A 239 -15.35 -13.44 11.45
CA GLU A 239 -15.29 -14.48 12.49
C GLU A 239 -14.20 -15.51 12.19
N THR A 240 -13.88 -15.70 10.90
CA THR A 240 -12.90 -16.68 10.42
C THR A 240 -12.05 -16.07 9.30
N ASP A 241 -11.08 -16.82 8.79
CA ASP A 241 -10.31 -16.40 7.62
C ASP A 241 -11.05 -16.45 6.29
N VAL A 242 -12.28 -16.97 6.28
CA VAL A 242 -13.11 -17.12 5.07
C VAL A 242 -14.25 -16.12 4.97
N ASP A 243 -14.55 -15.39 6.02
CA ASP A 243 -15.56 -14.34 6.04
C ASP A 243 -14.94 -13.00 6.42
N SER A 244 -15.43 -11.95 5.80
CA SER A 244 -14.97 -10.60 6.12
C SER A 244 -16.11 -9.61 5.99
N THR A 245 -16.13 -8.63 6.89
CA THR A 245 -17.06 -7.50 6.90
C THR A 245 -16.32 -6.20 6.65
N ALA A 246 -17.03 -5.19 6.16
CA ALA A 246 -16.50 -3.85 5.97
C ALA A 246 -17.58 -2.79 6.18
N ALA A 247 -17.18 -1.67 6.75
CA ALA A 247 -18.02 -0.47 6.78
C ALA A 247 -18.11 0.13 5.37
N LEU A 248 -19.32 0.26 4.84
CA LEU A 248 -19.58 0.91 3.56
C LEU A 248 -19.39 2.43 3.71
N TYR A 249 -18.65 3.04 2.79
CA TYR A 249 -18.45 4.49 2.80
C TYR A 249 -19.71 5.27 2.53
N ASP A 250 -19.96 6.27 3.37
CA ASP A 250 -21.11 7.18 3.35
C ASP A 250 -20.67 8.66 3.24
N GLU A 251 -21.60 9.60 3.33
CA GLU A 251 -21.31 11.05 3.35
C GLU A 251 -20.47 11.47 4.58
N LYS A 252 -20.46 10.71 5.68
CA LYS A 252 -19.60 10.97 6.85
C LYS A 252 -18.16 10.55 6.55
N ALA A 253 -17.98 9.38 5.91
CA ALA A 253 -16.67 8.95 5.39
C ALA A 253 -16.09 10.00 4.45
N LYS A 254 -16.91 10.57 3.55
CA LYS A 254 -16.52 11.68 2.67
C LYS A 254 -16.03 12.90 3.44
N ALA A 255 -16.75 13.30 4.48
CA ALA A 255 -16.36 14.46 5.29
C ALA A 255 -15.03 14.23 6.01
N LEU A 256 -14.73 12.99 6.44
CA LEU A 256 -13.44 12.59 7.01
C LEU A 256 -12.32 12.66 5.97
N TYR A 257 -12.54 12.04 4.80
CA TYR A 257 -11.61 12.09 3.68
C TYR A 257 -11.27 13.52 3.28
N GLU A 258 -12.27 14.41 3.16
CA GLU A 258 -12.05 15.80 2.80
C GLU A 258 -11.19 16.55 3.83
N ARG A 259 -11.28 16.19 5.12
CA ARG A 259 -10.39 16.74 6.16
C ARG A 259 -8.96 16.22 5.99
N ALA A 260 -8.79 14.89 5.80
CA ALA A 260 -7.49 14.28 5.57
C ALA A 260 -6.78 14.85 4.33
N ALA A 261 -7.52 15.08 3.25
CA ALA A 261 -6.99 15.61 1.99
C ALA A 261 -6.52 17.08 2.06
N LYS A 262 -6.96 17.84 3.08
CA LYS A 262 -6.54 19.24 3.31
C LYS A 262 -5.28 19.36 4.17
N GLY A 263 -4.96 18.32 4.94
CA GLY A 263 -3.85 18.26 5.93
C GLY A 263 -2.44 18.06 5.37
#